data_a222749d6c0f7a3baddfee566f3f393f
#
_entry.id   a222749d6c0f7a3baddfee566f3f393f
#
_cell.length_a   1.000
_cell.length_b   1.000
_cell.length_c   1.000
_cell.angle_alpha   90.00
_cell.angle_beta   90.00
_cell.angle_gamma   90.00
#
_symmetry.space_group_name_H-M   'P 1'
#
loop_
_entity.id
_entity.type
_entity.pdbx_description
1 polymer ?
#
loop_
_entity_poly.entity_id
_entity_poly.type
_entity_poly.pdbx_seq_one_letter_code
_entity_poly.pdbx_strand_id
1 'polypeptide(L)'
;HWDDRRQRQMCIRDRPTSGDHVIQGPGENAGIIDIGDNQAIVFKIESHNHPSFIDPYQGAATGVGGILRDIFTMGARPIALMNVLRFGEISNPLTNHLLSGVVKGIGGYGNCIGIPTIGGETNFNQSYNSNILVNAMAIGLVNKNKIFYSAASGIGNPVIYVGAKTGRDGIHGATMASAEFSDDTESQKPTVQVGDPFTGKLLLEACLELMKTDLILSIQDMGAAGLTSSSVEMASKGNVGIEIDLDEIPLREKNMSSYEIMLSESQERMLMILKKGAEDDAKKIFQKWDLDFAVIGKIINEKKIILKKENKIVCNLPLDFLVNDSPELS
;
A
#
# COMPACT_ATOMS: atom_id res chain seq x y z
N HIS A 1 -13.30 -11.72 23.42
CA HIS A 1 -12.68 -10.68 22.56
C HIS A 1 -11.26 -10.27 23.02
N TRP A 2 -10.95 -10.30 24.32
CA TRP A 2 -9.60 -10.04 24.82
C TRP A 2 -8.62 -11.20 24.58
N ASP A 3 -9.10 -12.42 24.58
CA ASP A 3 -8.28 -13.62 24.35
C ASP A 3 -7.79 -13.71 22.89
N ASP A 4 -8.59 -13.30 21.91
CA ASP A 4 -8.21 -13.32 20.50
C ASP A 4 -7.05 -12.37 20.16
N ARG A 5 -7.02 -11.19 20.79
CA ARG A 5 -5.90 -10.24 20.61
C ARG A 5 -4.62 -10.75 21.27
N ARG A 6 -4.72 -11.34 22.46
CA ARG A 6 -3.57 -11.97 23.15
C ARG A 6 -3.05 -13.16 22.37
N GLN A 7 -3.93 -13.98 21.80
CA GLN A 7 -3.55 -15.15 21.03
C GLN A 7 -2.86 -14.75 19.71
N ARG A 8 -3.32 -13.68 19.03
CA ARG A 8 -2.61 -13.12 17.86
C ARG A 8 -1.23 -12.56 18.22
N GLN A 9 -1.11 -11.80 19.29
CA GLN A 9 0.17 -11.28 19.76
C GLN A 9 1.11 -12.40 20.22
N MET A 10 0.60 -13.43 20.89
CA MET A 10 1.39 -14.60 21.26
C MET A 10 1.91 -15.34 20.04
N CYS A 11 1.07 -15.61 19.02
CA CYS A 11 1.50 -16.30 17.80
C CYS A 11 2.56 -15.53 17.01
N ILE A 12 2.58 -14.20 17.07
CA ILE A 12 3.62 -13.36 16.44
C ILE A 12 4.90 -13.35 17.28
N ARG A 13 4.79 -13.33 18.62
CA ARG A 13 5.92 -13.20 19.54
C ARG A 13 6.61 -14.53 19.85
N ASP A 14 5.90 -15.64 19.82
CA ASP A 14 6.42 -16.97 20.16
C ASP A 14 6.96 -17.75 18.96
N ARG A 15 6.83 -17.19 17.75
CA ARG A 15 7.33 -17.80 16.52
C ARG A 15 8.59 -17.12 16.02
N PRO A 16 9.57 -17.88 15.52
CA PRO A 16 10.74 -17.28 14.92
C PRO A 16 10.35 -16.48 13.68
N THR A 17 10.80 -15.23 13.64
CA THR A 17 10.67 -14.32 12.48
C THR A 17 11.93 -14.30 11.62
N SER A 18 12.91 -15.12 11.96
CA SER A 18 14.19 -15.30 11.28
C SER A 18 14.51 -16.78 11.13
N GLY A 19 15.35 -17.13 10.20
CA GLY A 19 15.83 -18.48 9.91
C GLY A 19 16.66 -18.50 8.62
N ASP A 20 17.39 -19.57 8.36
CA ASP A 20 18.32 -19.66 7.23
C ASP A 20 17.65 -19.41 5.84
N HIS A 21 16.36 -19.68 5.74
CA HIS A 21 15.58 -19.47 4.52
C HIS A 21 14.80 -18.14 4.52
N VAL A 22 14.81 -17.36 5.61
CA VAL A 22 14.13 -16.07 5.71
C VAL A 22 15.06 -14.97 5.25
N ILE A 23 14.78 -14.37 4.10
CA ILE A 23 15.52 -13.23 3.57
C ILE A 23 15.04 -11.94 4.20
N GLN A 24 13.72 -11.78 4.33
CA GLN A 24 13.07 -10.61 4.92
C GLN A 24 11.95 -11.07 5.86
N GLY A 25 12.07 -10.75 7.13
CA GLY A 25 11.03 -10.86 8.14
C GLY A 25 10.17 -9.59 8.22
N PRO A 26 9.44 -9.35 9.34
CA PRO A 26 8.66 -8.13 9.56
C PRO A 26 9.52 -6.86 9.45
N GLY A 27 8.92 -5.74 8.99
CA GLY A 27 9.55 -4.43 8.91
C GLY A 27 9.69 -3.84 7.50
N GLU A 28 9.38 -4.61 6.46
CA GLU A 28 9.26 -4.17 5.07
C GLU A 28 7.85 -4.42 4.51
N ASN A 29 7.62 -4.05 3.26
CA ASN A 29 6.30 -4.15 2.61
C ASN A 29 5.78 -5.60 2.56
N ALA A 30 6.68 -6.57 2.41
CA ALA A 30 6.32 -7.99 2.36
C ALA A 30 7.40 -8.88 2.98
N GLY A 31 7.01 -10.07 3.40
CA GLY A 31 7.94 -11.13 3.81
C GLY A 31 8.58 -11.82 2.61
N ILE A 32 9.83 -12.29 2.76
CA ILE A 32 10.57 -12.96 1.70
C ILE A 32 11.24 -14.23 2.21
N ILE A 33 11.02 -15.32 1.52
CA ILE A 33 11.69 -16.61 1.79
C ILE A 33 12.49 -17.11 0.58
N ASP A 34 13.64 -17.66 0.85
CA ASP A 34 14.50 -18.34 -0.12
C ASP A 34 13.87 -19.69 -0.52
N ILE A 35 13.77 -19.96 -1.80
CA ILE A 35 13.29 -21.25 -2.34
C ILE A 35 14.36 -22.00 -3.15
N GLY A 36 15.61 -21.56 -3.11
CA GLY A 36 16.70 -22.13 -3.89
C GLY A 36 16.83 -21.49 -5.28
N ASP A 37 17.79 -21.97 -6.06
CA ASP A 37 18.05 -21.57 -7.45
C ASP A 37 18.09 -20.07 -7.73
N ASN A 38 18.63 -19.30 -6.76
CA ASN A 38 18.66 -17.84 -6.78
C ASN A 38 17.27 -17.17 -6.83
N GLN A 39 16.22 -17.89 -6.43
CA GLN A 39 14.85 -17.41 -6.40
C GLN A 39 14.33 -17.25 -4.97
N ALA A 40 13.37 -16.35 -4.81
CA ALA A 40 12.66 -16.14 -3.56
C ALA A 40 11.17 -15.88 -3.80
N ILE A 41 10.35 -16.31 -2.85
CA ILE A 41 8.93 -15.99 -2.78
C ILE A 41 8.75 -14.75 -1.90
N VAL A 42 8.03 -13.79 -2.42
CA VAL A 42 7.55 -12.59 -1.71
C VAL A 42 6.07 -12.76 -1.45
N PHE A 43 5.63 -12.52 -0.23
CA PHE A 43 4.21 -12.69 0.13
C PHE A 43 3.78 -11.72 1.22
N LYS A 44 2.51 -11.33 1.16
CA LYS A 44 1.83 -10.53 2.17
C LYS A 44 0.37 -10.92 2.26
N ILE A 45 -0.19 -10.86 3.46
CA ILE A 45 -1.62 -10.98 3.74
C ILE A 45 -2.08 -9.73 4.49
N GLU A 46 -3.23 -9.20 4.11
CA GLU A 46 -3.80 -8.02 4.73
C GLU A 46 -5.31 -8.13 4.83
N SER A 47 -5.87 -7.47 5.88
CA SER A 47 -7.32 -7.42 6.11
C SER A 47 -7.91 -6.14 5.54
N HIS A 48 -9.00 -6.25 4.80
CA HIS A 48 -9.73 -5.12 4.22
C HIS A 48 -11.21 -5.16 4.60
N ASN A 49 -11.48 -5.37 5.90
CA ASN A 49 -12.81 -5.67 6.44
C ASN A 49 -13.75 -4.46 6.39
N HIS A 50 -13.38 -3.33 7.03
CA HIS A 50 -14.21 -2.14 7.12
C HIS A 50 -14.56 -1.55 5.75
N PRO A 51 -13.59 -1.30 4.84
CA PRO A 51 -13.92 -0.83 3.50
C PRO A 51 -14.87 -1.76 2.76
N SER A 52 -14.68 -3.08 2.89
CA SER A 52 -15.52 -4.08 2.24
C SER A 52 -16.92 -4.20 2.85
N PHE A 53 -17.11 -3.80 4.11
CA PHE A 53 -18.44 -3.72 4.72
C PHE A 53 -19.21 -2.50 4.22
N ILE A 54 -18.53 -1.37 4.00
CA ILE A 54 -19.13 -0.10 3.57
C ILE A 54 -19.42 -0.12 2.07
N ASP A 55 -18.41 -0.47 1.26
CA ASP A 55 -18.51 -0.66 -0.19
C ASP A 55 -17.85 -2.00 -0.55
N PRO A 56 -18.62 -3.08 -0.64
CA PRO A 56 -18.05 -4.41 -0.78
C PRO A 56 -17.27 -4.63 -2.08
N TYR A 57 -17.61 -3.92 -3.16
CA TYR A 57 -16.87 -4.00 -4.41
C TYR A 57 -15.53 -3.26 -4.30
N GLN A 58 -15.57 -1.97 -3.98
CA GLN A 58 -14.37 -1.13 -3.92
C GLN A 58 -13.44 -1.54 -2.77
N GLY A 59 -14.00 -1.82 -1.59
CA GLY A 59 -13.21 -2.26 -0.45
C GLY A 59 -12.44 -3.55 -0.71
N ALA A 60 -13.05 -4.54 -1.37
CA ALA A 60 -12.37 -5.78 -1.71
C ALA A 60 -11.39 -5.62 -2.89
N ALA A 61 -11.73 -4.80 -3.88
CA ALA A 61 -10.86 -4.49 -5.00
C ALA A 61 -9.56 -3.80 -4.55
N THR A 62 -9.67 -2.78 -3.69
CA THR A 62 -8.51 -2.06 -3.14
C THR A 62 -7.69 -2.92 -2.19
N GLY A 63 -8.31 -3.86 -1.47
CA GLY A 63 -7.59 -4.86 -0.70
C GLY A 63 -6.66 -5.72 -1.56
N VAL A 64 -7.14 -6.18 -2.71
CA VAL A 64 -6.30 -6.90 -3.69
C VAL A 64 -5.23 -5.98 -4.29
N GLY A 65 -5.61 -4.76 -4.68
CA GLY A 65 -4.68 -3.78 -5.27
C GLY A 65 -3.53 -3.42 -4.32
N GLY A 66 -3.82 -3.17 -3.05
CA GLY A 66 -2.83 -2.82 -2.03
C GLY A 66 -1.77 -3.90 -1.85
N ILE A 67 -2.19 -5.14 -1.61
CA ILE A 67 -1.21 -6.23 -1.41
C ILE A 67 -0.41 -6.58 -2.67
N LEU A 68 -0.97 -6.35 -3.87
CA LEU A 68 -0.20 -6.52 -5.11
C LEU A 68 0.89 -5.46 -5.22
N ARG A 69 0.61 -4.20 -4.82
CA ARG A 69 1.63 -3.14 -4.77
C ARG A 69 2.77 -3.50 -3.82
N ASP A 70 2.47 -4.00 -2.62
CA ASP A 70 3.48 -4.45 -1.66
C ASP A 70 4.39 -5.53 -2.24
N ILE A 71 3.85 -6.46 -3.03
CA ILE A 71 4.65 -7.50 -3.68
C ILE A 71 5.61 -6.91 -4.71
N PHE A 72 5.13 -6.05 -5.61
CA PHE A 72 6.02 -5.54 -6.64
C PHE A 72 6.92 -4.39 -6.17
N THR A 73 6.65 -3.71 -5.04
CA THR A 73 7.64 -2.83 -4.39
C THR A 73 8.91 -3.57 -4.01
N MET A 74 8.80 -4.85 -3.65
CA MET A 74 9.95 -5.69 -3.34
C MET A 74 10.67 -6.24 -4.59
N GLY A 75 10.28 -5.80 -5.79
CA GLY A 75 10.85 -6.26 -7.07
C GLY A 75 10.27 -7.58 -7.58
N ALA A 76 9.29 -8.14 -6.89
CA ALA A 76 8.69 -9.42 -7.24
C ALA A 76 7.55 -9.25 -8.25
N ARG A 77 7.49 -10.16 -9.22
CA ARG A 77 6.31 -10.28 -10.08
C ARG A 77 5.23 -11.06 -9.35
N PRO A 78 4.06 -10.47 -9.08
CA PRO A 78 2.92 -11.21 -8.53
C PRO A 78 2.51 -12.34 -9.47
N ILE A 79 2.26 -13.53 -8.90
CA ILE A 79 1.92 -14.74 -9.66
C ILE A 79 0.65 -15.43 -9.17
N ALA A 80 0.21 -15.13 -7.94
CA ALA A 80 -0.96 -15.78 -7.35
C ALA A 80 -1.61 -14.91 -6.28
N LEU A 81 -2.93 -15.09 -6.14
CA LEU A 81 -3.75 -14.54 -5.07
C LEU A 81 -4.40 -15.66 -4.27
N MET A 82 -4.66 -15.41 -3.00
CA MET A 82 -5.47 -16.23 -2.11
C MET A 82 -6.35 -15.33 -1.24
N ASN A 83 -7.50 -15.85 -0.80
CA ASN A 83 -8.41 -15.07 0.04
C ASN A 83 -8.96 -15.91 1.20
N VAL A 84 -9.13 -15.29 2.36
CA VAL A 84 -9.84 -15.88 3.50
C VAL A 84 -11.02 -14.97 3.85
N LEU A 85 -12.22 -15.46 3.61
CA LEU A 85 -13.45 -14.69 3.71
C LEU A 85 -14.35 -15.27 4.81
N ARG A 86 -14.97 -14.38 5.60
CA ARG A 86 -15.94 -14.73 6.63
C ARG A 86 -17.15 -13.83 6.49
N PHE A 87 -18.32 -14.44 6.37
CA PHE A 87 -19.60 -13.75 6.21
C PHE A 87 -20.61 -14.23 7.25
N GLY A 88 -21.65 -13.43 7.44
CA GLY A 88 -22.80 -13.78 8.26
C GLY A 88 -23.57 -14.99 7.72
N GLU A 89 -24.70 -15.30 8.33
CA GLU A 89 -25.58 -16.39 7.89
C GLU A 89 -26.10 -16.16 6.47
N ILE A 90 -26.17 -17.24 5.68
CA ILE A 90 -26.64 -17.17 4.27
C ILE A 90 -28.10 -16.70 4.18
N SER A 91 -28.92 -16.94 5.22
CA SER A 91 -30.30 -16.48 5.32
C SER A 91 -30.42 -14.95 5.50
N ASN A 92 -29.34 -14.27 5.92
CA ASN A 92 -29.34 -12.82 6.09
C ASN A 92 -29.19 -12.13 4.72
N PRO A 93 -30.15 -11.27 4.31
CA PRO A 93 -30.06 -10.54 3.02
C PRO A 93 -28.80 -9.71 2.85
N LEU A 94 -28.27 -9.10 3.94
CA LEU A 94 -27.04 -8.33 3.93
C LEU A 94 -25.83 -9.21 3.55
N THR A 95 -25.78 -10.45 4.01
CA THR A 95 -24.72 -11.40 3.67
C THR A 95 -24.62 -11.61 2.16
N ASN A 96 -25.73 -11.78 1.48
CA ASN A 96 -25.77 -11.98 0.03
C ASN A 96 -25.24 -10.74 -0.74
N HIS A 97 -25.60 -9.55 -0.27
CA HIS A 97 -25.10 -8.28 -0.83
C HIS A 97 -23.60 -8.17 -0.68
N LEU A 98 -23.07 -8.34 0.54
CA LEU A 98 -21.65 -8.24 0.87
C LEU A 98 -20.83 -9.30 0.12
N LEU A 99 -21.26 -10.56 0.13
CA LEU A 99 -20.59 -11.65 -0.58
C LEU A 99 -20.48 -11.36 -2.08
N SER A 100 -21.60 -10.96 -2.70
CA SER A 100 -21.63 -10.67 -4.14
C SER A 100 -20.69 -9.52 -4.51
N GLY A 101 -20.68 -8.44 -3.72
CA GLY A 101 -19.80 -7.29 -3.94
C GLY A 101 -18.33 -7.63 -3.75
N VAL A 102 -17.99 -8.30 -2.63
CA VAL A 102 -16.61 -8.72 -2.32
C VAL A 102 -16.03 -9.63 -3.40
N VAL A 103 -16.78 -10.67 -3.80
CA VAL A 103 -16.32 -11.61 -4.84
C VAL A 103 -16.13 -10.90 -6.18
N LYS A 104 -17.03 -9.98 -6.55
CA LYS A 104 -16.91 -9.18 -7.77
C LYS A 104 -15.71 -8.23 -7.71
N GLY A 105 -15.45 -7.61 -6.56
CA GLY A 105 -14.30 -6.72 -6.36
C GLY A 105 -12.97 -7.45 -6.50
N ILE A 106 -12.82 -8.58 -5.81
CA ILE A 106 -11.64 -9.45 -5.91
C ILE A 106 -11.42 -9.92 -7.35
N GLY A 107 -12.48 -10.46 -7.97
CA GLY A 107 -12.41 -10.97 -9.34
C GLY A 107 -12.16 -9.88 -10.38
N GLY A 108 -12.79 -8.73 -10.24
CA GLY A 108 -12.63 -7.58 -11.13
C GLY A 108 -11.18 -7.07 -11.14
N TYR A 109 -10.60 -6.90 -9.96
CA TYR A 109 -9.21 -6.46 -9.86
C TYR A 109 -8.23 -7.55 -10.34
N GLY A 110 -8.35 -8.77 -9.85
CA GLY A 110 -7.46 -9.88 -10.21
C GLY A 110 -7.48 -10.21 -11.70
N ASN A 111 -8.66 -10.24 -12.33
CA ASN A 111 -8.81 -10.51 -13.77
C ASN A 111 -8.18 -9.41 -14.64
N CYS A 112 -8.35 -8.14 -14.29
CA CYS A 112 -7.77 -7.03 -15.04
C CYS A 112 -6.24 -7.05 -14.97
N ILE A 113 -5.67 -7.31 -13.79
CA ILE A 113 -4.22 -7.46 -13.63
C ILE A 113 -3.70 -8.75 -14.26
N GLY A 114 -4.54 -9.77 -14.39
CA GLY A 114 -4.18 -11.06 -14.98
C GLY A 114 -3.47 -12.00 -14.00
N ILE A 115 -3.81 -11.92 -12.69
CA ILE A 115 -3.24 -12.77 -11.65
C ILE A 115 -4.33 -13.69 -11.10
N PRO A 116 -4.14 -15.03 -11.17
CA PRO A 116 -5.15 -15.98 -10.75
C PRO A 116 -5.28 -16.05 -9.23
N THR A 117 -6.51 -16.22 -8.73
CA THR A 117 -6.76 -16.72 -7.38
C THR A 117 -6.63 -18.24 -7.38
N ILE A 118 -5.64 -18.76 -6.64
CA ILE A 118 -5.30 -20.19 -6.66
C ILE A 118 -5.79 -20.96 -5.44
N GLY A 119 -6.33 -20.29 -4.44
CA GLY A 119 -6.81 -20.91 -3.23
C GLY A 119 -7.48 -19.92 -2.30
N GLY A 120 -7.96 -20.45 -1.19
CA GLY A 120 -8.62 -19.65 -0.16
C GLY A 120 -9.71 -20.44 0.55
N GLU A 121 -10.45 -19.72 1.38
CA GLU A 121 -11.50 -20.29 2.22
C GLU A 121 -12.64 -19.28 2.40
N THR A 122 -13.88 -19.75 2.32
CA THR A 122 -15.06 -18.92 2.62
C THR A 122 -15.94 -19.68 3.62
N ASN A 123 -16.24 -19.02 4.75
CA ASN A 123 -17.08 -19.58 5.80
C ASN A 123 -18.20 -18.61 6.19
N PHE A 124 -19.30 -19.18 6.67
CA PHE A 124 -20.50 -18.47 7.09
C PHE A 124 -20.81 -18.80 8.54
N ASN A 125 -20.99 -17.75 9.35
CA ASN A 125 -21.37 -17.92 10.76
C ASN A 125 -22.10 -16.67 11.27
N GLN A 126 -23.05 -16.84 12.15
CA GLN A 126 -23.84 -15.78 12.77
C GLN A 126 -22.98 -14.67 13.40
N SER A 127 -21.81 -15.00 13.94
CA SER A 127 -20.89 -14.01 14.53
C SER A 127 -20.35 -12.97 13.53
N TYR A 128 -20.51 -13.22 12.24
CA TYR A 128 -20.08 -12.29 11.18
C TYR A 128 -21.25 -11.53 10.52
N ASN A 129 -22.46 -11.56 11.09
CA ASN A 129 -23.62 -10.86 10.51
C ASN A 129 -23.41 -9.34 10.37
N SER A 130 -22.66 -8.74 11.29
CA SER A 130 -22.36 -7.30 11.29
C SER A 130 -20.85 -6.97 11.22
N ASN A 131 -20.01 -7.95 10.99
CA ASN A 131 -18.55 -7.79 10.99
C ASN A 131 -17.90 -8.85 10.10
N ILE A 132 -17.91 -8.62 8.80
CA ILE A 132 -17.27 -9.53 7.84
C ILE A 132 -15.76 -9.48 7.94
N LEU A 133 -15.09 -10.56 7.54
CA LEU A 133 -13.65 -10.59 7.35
C LEU A 133 -13.32 -10.79 5.87
N VAL A 134 -12.54 -9.88 5.34
CA VAL A 134 -12.01 -9.95 3.97
C VAL A 134 -10.50 -9.85 4.05
N ASN A 135 -9.84 -10.99 3.93
CA ASN A 135 -8.38 -11.06 3.93
C ASN A 135 -7.91 -11.45 2.54
N ALA A 136 -7.01 -10.66 2.00
CA ALA A 136 -6.38 -10.92 0.72
C ALA A 136 -4.88 -11.21 0.93
N MET A 137 -4.38 -12.21 0.21
CA MET A 137 -2.97 -12.59 0.20
C MET A 137 -2.47 -12.57 -1.23
N ALA A 138 -1.30 -11.98 -1.46
CA ALA A 138 -0.60 -12.04 -2.73
C ALA A 138 0.76 -12.74 -2.58
N ILE A 139 1.14 -13.41 -3.64
CA ILE A 139 2.41 -14.15 -3.74
C ILE A 139 3.10 -13.70 -5.02
N GLY A 140 4.39 -13.39 -4.91
CA GLY A 140 5.22 -13.01 -6.05
C GLY A 140 6.54 -13.79 -6.08
N LEU A 141 7.17 -13.80 -7.24
CA LEU A 141 8.47 -14.43 -7.49
C LEU A 141 9.51 -13.36 -7.82
N VAL A 142 10.69 -13.45 -7.21
CA VAL A 142 11.82 -12.55 -7.44
C VAL A 142 13.14 -13.30 -7.50
N ASN A 143 14.11 -12.76 -8.25
CA ASN A 143 15.50 -13.21 -8.13
C ASN A 143 16.14 -12.54 -6.89
N LYS A 144 16.86 -13.28 -6.07
CA LYS A 144 17.47 -12.81 -4.81
C LYS A 144 18.38 -11.57 -4.99
N ASN A 145 18.97 -11.40 -6.13
CA ASN A 145 19.81 -10.24 -6.47
C ASN A 145 19.02 -9.02 -7.02
N LYS A 146 17.69 -9.09 -7.06
CA LYS A 146 16.77 -8.05 -7.55
C LYS A 146 15.69 -7.69 -6.55
N ILE A 147 15.96 -7.85 -5.27
CA ILE A 147 15.08 -7.42 -4.18
C ILE A 147 15.29 -5.92 -3.95
N PHE A 148 14.20 -5.18 -3.85
CA PHE A 148 14.16 -3.75 -3.55
C PHE A 148 13.58 -3.51 -2.17
N TYR A 149 13.97 -2.41 -1.56
CA TYR A 149 13.56 -2.00 -0.22
C TYR A 149 13.06 -0.55 -0.22
N SER A 150 12.36 -0.18 0.84
CA SER A 150 11.77 1.15 0.95
C SER A 150 12.72 2.21 1.53
N ALA A 151 13.85 1.84 2.12
CA ALA A 151 14.77 2.78 2.77
C ALA A 151 15.33 3.83 1.81
N ALA A 152 15.01 5.11 2.03
CA ALA A 152 15.51 6.21 1.22
C ALA A 152 17.00 6.43 1.44
N SER A 153 17.73 6.81 0.39
CA SER A 153 19.18 7.01 0.47
C SER A 153 19.70 8.08 -0.49
N GLY A 154 20.85 8.65 -0.13
CA GLY A 154 21.57 9.61 -0.96
C GLY A 154 21.01 11.03 -0.85
N ILE A 155 21.74 11.90 -0.09
CA ILE A 155 21.36 13.31 0.06
C ILE A 155 21.36 14.01 -1.31
N GLY A 156 20.25 14.71 -1.60
CA GLY A 156 20.02 15.39 -2.86
C GLY A 156 19.44 14.53 -3.97
N ASN A 157 19.23 13.24 -3.75
CA ASN A 157 18.51 12.38 -4.69
C ASN A 157 17.05 12.80 -4.82
N PRO A 158 16.47 12.74 -6.04
CA PRO A 158 15.10 13.16 -6.29
C PRO A 158 14.09 12.19 -5.71
N VAL A 159 13.03 12.76 -5.15
CA VAL A 159 11.81 12.05 -4.72
C VAL A 159 10.80 12.11 -5.86
N ILE A 160 10.36 10.96 -6.30
CA ILE A 160 9.51 10.82 -7.48
C ILE A 160 8.15 10.26 -7.09
N TYR A 161 7.12 10.91 -7.58
CA TYR A 161 5.73 10.44 -7.57
C TYR A 161 5.39 9.83 -8.92
N VAL A 162 4.79 8.65 -8.93
CA VAL A 162 4.33 7.98 -10.16
C VAL A 162 2.97 7.32 -9.97
N GLY A 163 2.23 7.18 -11.08
CA GLY A 163 0.95 6.46 -11.13
C GLY A 163 -0.25 7.38 -11.28
N ALA A 164 -1.37 7.05 -10.64
CA ALA A 164 -2.60 7.82 -10.71
C ALA A 164 -2.48 9.20 -10.05
N LYS A 165 -3.32 10.14 -10.47
CA LYS A 165 -3.40 11.47 -9.83
C LYS A 165 -4.04 11.40 -8.46
N THR A 166 -3.57 12.23 -7.54
CA THR A 166 -4.12 12.38 -6.19
C THR A 166 -5.49 13.08 -6.23
N GLY A 167 -6.50 12.45 -5.65
CA GLY A 167 -7.85 13.00 -5.42
C GLY A 167 -8.20 13.03 -3.93
N ARG A 168 -9.47 13.31 -3.60
CA ARG A 168 -9.98 13.34 -2.21
C ARG A 168 -10.46 11.99 -1.69
N ASP A 169 -10.30 10.92 -2.44
CA ASP A 169 -10.70 9.57 -2.03
C ASP A 169 -9.83 9.04 -0.89
N GLY A 170 -10.46 8.32 0.02
CA GLY A 170 -9.81 7.63 1.13
C GLY A 170 -9.27 8.53 2.24
N ILE A 171 -9.52 9.84 2.22
CA ILE A 171 -9.12 10.73 3.33
C ILE A 171 -9.83 10.26 4.60
N HIS A 172 -9.05 9.98 5.67
CA HIS A 172 -9.47 9.33 6.91
C HIS A 172 -9.76 7.81 6.79
N GLY A 173 -9.44 7.16 5.69
CA GLY A 173 -9.61 5.70 5.52
C GLY A 173 -8.90 4.89 6.61
N ALA A 174 -7.67 5.20 6.92
CA ALA A 174 -6.92 4.56 8.00
C ALA A 174 -7.57 4.76 9.39
N THR A 175 -8.12 5.94 9.67
CA THR A 175 -8.85 6.21 10.91
C THR A 175 -10.16 5.42 10.97
N MET A 176 -10.89 5.37 9.87
CA MET A 176 -12.12 4.59 9.74
C MET A 176 -11.86 3.09 9.98
N ALA A 177 -10.77 2.54 9.45
CA ALA A 177 -10.42 1.14 9.63
C ALA A 177 -10.15 0.74 11.09
N SER A 178 -9.91 1.71 11.96
CA SER A 178 -9.73 1.52 13.41
C SER A 178 -11.00 1.81 14.23
N ALA A 179 -12.07 2.30 13.61
CA ALA A 179 -13.33 2.62 14.27
C ALA A 179 -14.19 1.36 14.49
N GLU A 180 -15.20 1.47 15.35
CA GLU A 180 -16.26 0.45 15.46
C GLU A 180 -17.19 0.53 14.24
N PHE A 181 -17.73 -0.61 13.82
CA PHE A 181 -18.75 -0.66 12.77
C PHE A 181 -20.01 0.12 13.20
N SER A 182 -20.50 0.99 12.33
CA SER A 182 -21.76 1.73 12.53
C SER A 182 -22.77 1.36 11.44
N ASP A 183 -24.05 1.56 11.74
CA ASP A 183 -25.12 1.33 10.76
C ASP A 183 -25.17 2.41 9.66
N ASP A 184 -24.46 3.53 9.84
CA ASP A 184 -24.42 4.63 8.87
C ASP A 184 -23.28 4.43 7.84
N THR A 185 -23.47 3.48 6.95
CA THR A 185 -22.52 3.17 5.88
C THR A 185 -22.53 4.20 4.75
N GLU A 186 -23.67 4.87 4.51
CA GLU A 186 -23.78 5.85 3.40
C GLU A 186 -22.92 7.09 3.61
N SER A 187 -22.86 7.62 4.83
CA SER A 187 -22.01 8.78 5.14
C SER A 187 -20.51 8.47 5.09
N GLN A 188 -20.13 7.19 5.22
CA GLN A 188 -18.76 6.73 5.23
C GLN A 188 -18.21 6.36 3.84
N LYS A 189 -19.06 6.23 2.81
CA LYS A 189 -18.62 5.88 1.44
C LYS A 189 -17.48 6.76 0.90
N PRO A 190 -17.44 8.09 1.12
CA PRO A 190 -16.32 8.91 0.64
C PRO A 190 -14.96 8.58 1.27
N THR A 191 -14.93 7.87 2.41
CA THR A 191 -13.71 7.42 3.07
C THR A 191 -13.18 6.11 2.50
N VAL A 192 -13.97 5.40 1.68
CA VAL A 192 -13.52 4.18 1.01
C VAL A 192 -12.67 4.55 -0.20
N GLN A 193 -11.57 3.88 -0.33
CA GLN A 193 -10.66 4.02 -1.45
C GLN A 193 -11.31 3.46 -2.73
N VAL A 194 -10.99 4.06 -3.88
CA VAL A 194 -11.45 3.59 -5.21
C VAL A 194 -10.27 2.99 -5.95
N GLY A 195 -10.37 1.72 -6.32
CA GLY A 195 -9.34 1.00 -7.06
C GLY A 195 -9.56 1.05 -8.57
N ASP A 196 -8.49 1.33 -9.33
CA ASP A 196 -8.44 1.22 -10.79
C ASP A 196 -7.45 0.11 -11.19
N PRO A 197 -7.94 -1.12 -11.42
CA PRO A 197 -7.07 -2.25 -11.74
C PRO A 197 -6.35 -2.09 -13.09
N PHE A 198 -6.87 -1.28 -14.01
CA PHE A 198 -6.19 -1.02 -15.28
C PHE A 198 -4.95 -0.16 -15.06
N THR A 199 -5.08 0.96 -14.37
CA THR A 199 -3.93 1.78 -13.95
C THR A 199 -2.98 0.98 -13.05
N GLY A 200 -3.50 0.13 -12.15
CA GLY A 200 -2.71 -0.80 -11.34
C GLY A 200 -1.86 -1.75 -12.17
N LYS A 201 -2.39 -2.29 -13.27
CA LYS A 201 -1.66 -3.13 -14.22
C LYS A 201 -0.53 -2.36 -14.91
N LEU A 202 -0.81 -1.17 -15.42
CA LEU A 202 0.21 -0.33 -16.06
C LEU A 202 1.34 0.02 -15.09
N LEU A 203 0.98 0.39 -13.85
CA LEU A 203 1.92 0.74 -12.80
C LEU A 203 2.83 -0.45 -12.43
N LEU A 204 2.28 -1.64 -12.29
CA LEU A 204 3.04 -2.87 -12.07
C LEU A 204 4.09 -3.10 -13.16
N GLU A 205 3.69 -3.02 -14.41
CA GLU A 205 4.62 -3.26 -15.53
C GLU A 205 5.69 -2.17 -15.63
N ALA A 206 5.31 -0.89 -15.45
CA ALA A 206 6.26 0.23 -15.45
C ALA A 206 7.29 0.11 -14.31
N CYS A 207 6.84 -0.21 -13.09
CA CYS A 207 7.74 -0.40 -11.94
C CYS A 207 8.71 -1.57 -12.17
N LEU A 208 8.22 -2.72 -12.62
CA LEU A 208 9.08 -3.87 -12.91
C LEU A 208 10.01 -3.62 -14.11
N GLU A 209 9.64 -2.76 -15.07
CA GLU A 209 10.53 -2.33 -16.16
C GLU A 209 11.65 -1.42 -15.61
N LEU A 210 11.32 -0.42 -14.79
CA LEU A 210 12.30 0.44 -14.15
C LEU A 210 13.29 -0.35 -13.26
N MET A 211 12.81 -1.32 -12.51
CA MET A 211 13.62 -2.18 -11.62
C MET A 211 14.62 -3.09 -12.37
N LYS A 212 14.49 -3.23 -13.67
CA LYS A 212 15.52 -3.90 -14.50
C LYS A 212 16.73 -3.02 -14.75
N THR A 213 16.58 -1.72 -14.58
CA THR A 213 17.63 -0.71 -14.74
C THR A 213 18.39 -0.48 -13.43
N ASP A 214 19.42 0.36 -13.47
CA ASP A 214 20.18 0.81 -12.30
C ASP A 214 19.80 2.25 -11.87
N LEU A 215 18.58 2.70 -12.19
CA LEU A 215 18.12 4.07 -11.98
C LEU A 215 17.50 4.29 -10.60
N ILE A 216 16.81 3.27 -10.07
CA ILE A 216 16.04 3.32 -8.83
C ILE A 216 16.86 2.86 -7.62
N LEU A 217 16.69 3.55 -6.50
CA LEU A 217 17.35 3.23 -5.22
C LEU A 217 16.37 2.62 -4.22
N SER A 218 15.16 3.17 -4.10
CA SER A 218 14.14 2.69 -3.19
C SER A 218 12.74 3.03 -3.69
N ILE A 219 11.75 2.27 -3.22
CA ILE A 219 10.35 2.40 -3.64
C ILE A 219 9.42 2.02 -2.50
N GLN A 220 8.29 2.73 -2.40
CA GLN A 220 7.21 2.50 -1.45
C GLN A 220 5.88 2.72 -2.14
N ASP A 221 4.86 1.93 -1.82
CA ASP A 221 3.50 2.22 -2.25
C ASP A 221 2.87 3.34 -1.41
N MET A 222 1.85 3.98 -1.94
CA MET A 222 1.03 4.94 -1.22
C MET A 222 -0.31 4.28 -0.87
N GLY A 223 -0.33 3.55 0.24
CA GLY A 223 -1.52 2.91 0.79
C GLY A 223 -2.21 3.77 1.84
N ALA A 224 -2.40 3.22 3.04
CA ALA A 224 -2.99 3.91 4.18
C ALA A 224 -2.21 5.18 4.54
N ALA A 225 -2.94 6.27 4.83
CA ALA A 225 -2.40 7.62 5.06
C ALA A 225 -1.56 8.18 3.91
N GLY A 226 -1.61 7.58 2.74
CA GLY A 226 -1.13 8.09 1.45
C GLY A 226 0.33 8.52 1.44
N LEU A 227 0.58 9.77 1.02
CA LEU A 227 1.91 10.33 0.90
C LEU A 227 2.57 10.56 2.28
N THR A 228 1.79 10.73 3.34
CA THR A 228 2.32 10.91 4.70
C THR A 228 3.06 9.66 5.15
N SER A 229 2.42 8.50 5.15
CA SER A 229 3.05 7.25 5.58
C SER A 229 4.25 6.88 4.70
N SER A 230 4.07 6.87 3.38
CA SER A 230 5.11 6.47 2.45
C SER A 230 6.38 7.33 2.58
N SER A 231 6.24 8.66 2.65
CA SER A 231 7.39 9.56 2.75
C SER A 231 8.11 9.46 4.11
N VAL A 232 7.34 9.36 5.21
CA VAL A 232 7.89 9.24 6.56
C VAL A 232 8.60 7.90 6.76
N GLU A 233 7.99 6.81 6.31
CA GLU A 233 8.57 5.47 6.40
C GLU A 233 9.88 5.35 5.60
N MET A 234 9.88 5.81 4.34
CA MET A 234 11.09 5.78 3.52
C MET A 234 12.23 6.58 4.14
N ALA A 235 11.95 7.80 4.62
CA ALA A 235 12.94 8.68 5.24
C ALA A 235 13.45 8.10 6.56
N SER A 236 12.56 7.60 7.42
CA SER A 236 12.91 7.00 8.71
C SER A 236 13.78 5.75 8.55
N LYS A 237 13.37 4.80 7.69
CA LYS A 237 14.15 3.58 7.39
C LYS A 237 15.53 3.90 6.81
N GLY A 238 15.61 4.95 6.00
CA GLY A 238 16.87 5.45 5.42
C GLY A 238 17.73 6.28 6.37
N ASN A 239 17.22 6.61 7.55
CA ASN A 239 17.88 7.50 8.52
C ASN A 239 18.26 8.88 7.93
N VAL A 240 17.42 9.39 7.06
CA VAL A 240 17.54 10.66 6.33
C VAL A 240 16.28 11.52 6.53
N GLY A 241 16.23 12.72 5.97
CA GLY A 241 15.01 13.51 5.89
C GLY A 241 14.50 13.62 4.45
N ILE A 242 13.32 14.19 4.30
CA ILE A 242 12.66 14.37 3.02
C ILE A 242 12.05 15.76 2.91
N GLU A 243 12.27 16.43 1.80
CA GLU A 243 11.65 17.70 1.43
C GLU A 243 10.73 17.46 0.24
N ILE A 244 9.46 17.84 0.34
CA ILE A 244 8.44 17.66 -0.70
C ILE A 244 7.80 19.00 -1.02
N ASP A 245 7.65 19.29 -2.31
CA ASP A 245 6.88 20.40 -2.84
C ASP A 245 5.50 19.88 -3.28
N LEU A 246 4.46 20.32 -2.58
CA LEU A 246 3.09 19.87 -2.82
C LEU A 246 2.49 20.43 -4.11
N ASP A 247 3.09 21.50 -4.65
CA ASP A 247 2.63 22.10 -5.92
C ASP A 247 3.03 21.22 -7.13
N GLU A 248 4.05 20.36 -6.98
CA GLU A 248 4.52 19.44 -8.02
C GLU A 248 3.74 18.11 -8.07
N ILE A 249 2.83 17.87 -7.12
CA ILE A 249 2.07 16.62 -7.06
C ILE A 249 0.95 16.63 -8.10
N PRO A 250 0.85 15.60 -8.97
CA PRO A 250 -0.25 15.46 -9.91
C PRO A 250 -1.59 15.35 -9.18
N LEU A 251 -2.47 16.33 -9.34
CA LEU A 251 -3.78 16.37 -8.70
C LEU A 251 -4.89 16.10 -9.71
N ARG A 252 -5.87 15.28 -9.31
CA ARG A 252 -7.10 15.05 -10.06
C ARG A 252 -8.12 16.16 -9.83
N GLU A 253 -8.09 16.77 -8.65
CA GLU A 253 -9.04 17.77 -8.22
C GLU A 253 -8.35 19.10 -7.94
N LYS A 254 -9.06 20.20 -8.23
CA LYS A 254 -8.55 21.55 -7.97
C LYS A 254 -8.69 21.93 -6.49
N ASN A 255 -7.85 22.88 -6.05
CA ASN A 255 -7.91 23.50 -4.71
C ASN A 255 -7.83 22.49 -3.55
N MET A 256 -7.04 21.44 -3.70
CA MET A 256 -6.72 20.56 -2.58
C MET A 256 -5.82 21.27 -1.58
N SER A 257 -6.18 21.20 -0.30
CA SER A 257 -5.33 21.67 0.79
C SER A 257 -4.10 20.77 0.96
N SER A 258 -3.07 21.27 1.67
CA SER A 258 -1.89 20.47 1.99
C SER A 258 -2.26 19.20 2.77
N TYR A 259 -3.23 19.31 3.67
CA TYR A 259 -3.76 18.20 4.45
C TYR A 259 -4.39 17.12 3.57
N GLU A 260 -5.28 17.52 2.65
CA GLU A 260 -5.93 16.59 1.71
C GLU A 260 -4.93 15.89 0.80
N ILE A 261 -3.91 16.62 0.30
CA ILE A 261 -2.86 16.04 -0.55
C ILE A 261 -2.06 14.98 0.21
N MET A 262 -1.67 15.25 1.44
CA MET A 262 -0.84 14.35 2.23
C MET A 262 -1.57 13.11 2.73
N LEU A 263 -2.86 13.25 3.07
CA LEU A 263 -3.67 12.17 3.66
C LEU A 263 -4.59 11.46 2.65
N SER A 264 -4.61 11.89 1.40
CA SER A 264 -5.32 11.18 0.34
C SER A 264 -4.80 9.76 0.21
N GLU A 265 -5.72 8.81 0.20
CA GLU A 265 -5.42 7.40 -0.03
C GLU A 265 -5.81 6.94 -1.45
N SER A 266 -5.78 7.86 -2.44
CA SER A 266 -5.94 7.51 -3.85
C SER A 266 -5.00 6.35 -4.18
N GLN A 267 -5.55 5.34 -4.82
CA GLN A 267 -4.84 4.10 -5.12
C GLN A 267 -3.92 4.23 -6.34
N GLU A 268 -3.19 3.19 -6.66
CA GLU A 268 -2.31 3.07 -7.84
C GLU A 268 -1.25 4.17 -7.92
N ARG A 269 -0.63 4.50 -6.77
CA ARG A 269 0.45 5.49 -6.66
C ARG A 269 1.67 4.87 -5.97
N MET A 270 2.87 5.29 -6.40
CA MET A 270 4.13 4.89 -5.79
C MET A 270 5.02 6.09 -5.53
N LEU A 271 5.80 6.02 -4.45
CA LEU A 271 6.87 6.97 -4.12
C LEU A 271 8.21 6.28 -4.35
N MET A 272 9.13 6.95 -5.03
CA MET A 272 10.44 6.39 -5.40
C MET A 272 11.56 7.37 -5.11
N ILE A 273 12.74 6.83 -4.83
CA ILE A 273 13.97 7.59 -4.84
C ILE A 273 14.81 7.10 -6.01
N LEU A 274 15.16 8.00 -6.92
CA LEU A 274 16.04 7.70 -8.04
C LEU A 274 17.48 8.22 -7.77
N LYS A 275 18.42 7.69 -8.51
CA LYS A 275 19.74 8.29 -8.61
C LYS A 275 19.62 9.67 -9.26
N LYS A 276 20.36 10.64 -8.76
CA LYS A 276 20.40 11.99 -9.33
C LYS A 276 20.82 11.95 -10.79
N GLY A 277 20.04 12.60 -11.65
CA GLY A 277 20.23 12.62 -13.11
C GLY A 277 19.58 11.45 -13.86
N ALA A 278 18.84 10.57 -13.15
CA ALA A 278 18.10 9.46 -13.74
C ALA A 278 16.64 9.80 -14.10
N GLU A 279 16.18 11.03 -13.79
CA GLU A 279 14.80 11.45 -13.86
C GLU A 279 14.21 11.33 -15.27
N ASP A 280 14.94 11.81 -16.28
CA ASP A 280 14.45 11.80 -17.68
C ASP A 280 14.33 10.39 -18.25
N ASP A 281 15.26 9.49 -17.92
CA ASP A 281 15.22 8.11 -18.41
C ASP A 281 14.13 7.31 -17.71
N ALA A 282 13.93 7.50 -16.40
CA ALA A 282 12.81 6.92 -15.66
C ALA A 282 11.47 7.45 -16.18
N LYS A 283 11.36 8.76 -16.42
CA LYS A 283 10.17 9.40 -16.98
C LYS A 283 9.73 8.78 -18.32
N LYS A 284 10.67 8.46 -19.22
CA LYS A 284 10.36 7.79 -20.50
C LYS A 284 9.69 6.43 -20.29
N ILE A 285 10.09 5.67 -19.24
CA ILE A 285 9.46 4.39 -18.92
C ILE A 285 8.00 4.61 -18.51
N PHE A 286 7.71 5.54 -17.58
CA PHE A 286 6.34 5.80 -17.14
C PHE A 286 5.47 6.40 -18.24
N GLN A 287 6.00 7.28 -19.06
CA GLN A 287 5.28 7.83 -20.24
C GLN A 287 4.91 6.76 -21.26
N LYS A 288 5.76 5.75 -21.48
CA LYS A 288 5.46 4.60 -22.34
C LYS A 288 4.21 3.85 -21.88
N TRP A 289 3.99 3.82 -20.55
CA TRP A 289 2.85 3.16 -19.89
C TRP A 289 1.68 4.11 -19.60
N ASP A 290 1.71 5.33 -20.15
CA ASP A 290 0.67 6.37 -19.97
C ASP A 290 0.39 6.70 -18.48
N LEU A 291 1.45 6.79 -17.69
CA LEU A 291 1.41 7.08 -16.25
C LEU A 291 2.01 8.46 -15.95
N ASP A 292 1.41 9.14 -14.95
CA ASP A 292 2.00 10.37 -14.43
C ASP A 292 3.36 10.09 -13.76
N PHE A 293 4.29 11.04 -13.95
CA PHE A 293 5.63 11.05 -13.36
C PHE A 293 5.98 12.48 -12.97
N ALA A 294 6.24 12.69 -11.69
CA ALA A 294 6.62 14.01 -11.18
C ALA A 294 7.80 13.93 -10.21
N VAL A 295 8.74 14.86 -10.32
CA VAL A 295 9.78 15.09 -9.32
C VAL A 295 9.16 16.00 -8.27
N ILE A 296 8.79 15.44 -7.13
CA ILE A 296 8.07 16.17 -6.08
C ILE A 296 8.96 16.65 -4.93
N GLY A 297 10.24 16.33 -4.94
CA GLY A 297 11.13 16.70 -3.83
C GLY A 297 12.52 16.08 -3.92
N LYS A 298 13.17 16.08 -2.77
CA LYS A 298 14.53 15.55 -2.61
C LYS A 298 14.79 15.00 -1.21
N ILE A 299 15.79 14.14 -1.11
CA ILE A 299 16.32 13.66 0.16
C ILE A 299 17.24 14.72 0.77
N ILE A 300 17.07 14.98 2.08
CA ILE A 300 17.84 15.95 2.85
C ILE A 300 18.58 15.27 4.02
N ASN A 301 19.58 15.95 4.56
CA ASN A 301 20.40 15.39 5.64
C ASN A 301 19.72 15.46 7.00
N GLU A 302 18.93 16.50 7.26
CA GLU A 302 18.20 16.68 8.51
C GLU A 302 17.05 15.67 8.59
N LYS A 303 16.97 14.90 9.67
CA LYS A 303 15.91 13.90 9.91
C LYS A 303 14.55 14.55 10.16
N LYS A 304 14.02 15.15 9.12
CA LYS A 304 12.76 15.90 9.15
C LYS A 304 11.95 15.62 7.90
N ILE A 305 10.64 15.80 8.01
CA ILE A 305 9.77 16.01 6.87
C ILE A 305 9.53 17.51 6.71
N ILE A 306 9.85 18.04 5.53
CA ILE A 306 9.60 19.44 5.16
C ILE A 306 8.63 19.45 3.99
N LEU A 307 7.47 20.07 4.18
CA LEU A 307 6.48 20.26 3.12
C LEU A 307 6.43 21.70 2.71
N LYS A 308 6.44 21.95 1.40
CA LYS A 308 6.28 23.28 0.80
C LYS A 308 5.00 23.33 -0.02
N LYS A 309 4.37 24.48 -0.03
CA LYS A 309 3.25 24.83 -0.91
C LYS A 309 3.27 26.32 -1.18
N GLU A 310 3.07 26.74 -2.43
CA GLU A 310 3.13 28.15 -2.85
C GLU A 310 4.44 28.84 -2.39
N ASN A 311 5.57 28.13 -2.52
CA ASN A 311 6.88 28.58 -2.04
C ASN A 311 7.01 28.88 -0.53
N LYS A 312 6.06 28.37 0.29
CA LYS A 312 6.09 28.51 1.76
C LYS A 312 6.25 27.15 2.41
N ILE A 313 6.97 27.09 3.52
CA ILE A 313 7.01 25.90 4.36
C ILE A 313 5.68 25.81 5.12
N VAL A 314 4.93 24.74 4.85
CA VAL A 314 3.65 24.44 5.50
C VAL A 314 3.78 23.35 6.58
N CYS A 315 4.87 22.59 6.55
CA CYS A 315 5.23 21.61 7.58
C CYS A 315 6.76 21.52 7.72
N ASN A 316 7.25 21.43 8.97
CA ASN A 316 8.66 21.19 9.29
C ASN A 316 8.71 20.42 10.61
N LEU A 317 8.66 19.11 10.55
CA LEU A 317 8.58 18.22 11.72
C LEU A 317 9.74 17.25 11.77
N PRO A 318 10.34 17.00 12.96
CA PRO A 318 11.23 15.86 13.15
C PRO A 318 10.51 14.54 12.87
N LEU A 319 11.18 13.59 12.22
CA LEU A 319 10.59 12.28 11.90
C LEU A 319 10.29 11.46 13.17
N ASP A 320 11.08 11.64 14.23
CA ASP A 320 10.91 10.89 15.47
C ASP A 320 9.51 11.08 16.09
N PHE A 321 8.92 12.29 15.99
CA PHE A 321 7.56 12.54 16.46
C PHE A 321 6.49 11.72 15.73
N LEU A 322 6.76 11.33 14.49
CA LEU A 322 5.81 10.59 13.65
C LEU A 322 6.02 9.07 13.70
N VAL A 323 7.21 8.63 14.13
CA VAL A 323 7.59 7.21 14.10
C VAL A 323 7.83 6.65 15.50
N ASN A 324 8.72 7.26 16.27
CA ASN A 324 9.24 6.69 17.53
C ASN A 324 8.45 7.14 18.77
N ASP A 325 7.88 8.34 18.75
CA ASP A 325 7.12 8.90 19.88
C ASP A 325 5.66 8.47 19.90
N SER A 326 5.23 7.64 18.94
CA SER A 326 3.90 7.03 18.92
C SER A 326 3.76 6.03 20.08
N PRO A 327 2.70 6.09 20.90
CA PRO A 327 2.55 5.19 22.04
C PRO A 327 2.40 3.72 21.59
N GLU A 328 3.33 2.87 21.98
CA GLU A 328 3.17 1.43 21.85
C GLU A 328 2.33 0.91 23.03
N LEU A 329 1.17 0.35 22.71
CA LEU A 329 0.33 -0.33 23.70
C LEU A 329 0.91 -1.71 23.98
N SER A 330 1.48 -1.85 25.20
CA SER A 330 2.06 -3.10 25.71
C SER A 330 1.00 -4.07 26.22
#